data_b23397c2616731d21af0cfee27633a82
#
_entry.id   b23397c2616731d21af0cfee27633a82
#
_cell.length_a   1.000
_cell.length_b   1.000
_cell.length_c   1.000
_cell.angle_alpha   90.00
_cell.angle_beta   90.00
_cell.angle_gamma   90.00
#
_symmetry.space_group_name_H-M   'P 1'
#
loop_
_entity.id
_entity.type
_entity.pdbx_description
1 polymer ?
#
loop_
_entity_poly.entity_id
_entity_poly.type
_entity_poly.pdbx_seq_one_letter_code
_entity_poly.pdbx_strand_id
1 'polypeptide(L)'
;MAIVSAASRNAPRGFTLIELLLVVVLIAIAASVAAMSIRDDERHKLQEEGDRLSALFRMAASEARTGGRTLVWEADLAGYGFRAASGAEEDAPREELARRRAWPFEVRRLDTARLLFTR
;
A
#
# COMPACT_ATOMS: atom_id res chain seq x y z
N MET A 1 -78.47 0.41 -16.77
CA MET A 1 -77.50 -0.06 -15.78
C MET A 1 -76.14 0.37 -16.26
N ALA A 2 -75.60 1.49 -15.75
CA ALA A 2 -74.35 2.08 -16.19
C ALA A 2 -73.25 1.66 -15.21
N ILE A 3 -72.29 0.90 -15.70
CA ILE A 3 -71.08 0.57 -14.91
C ILE A 3 -70.06 1.69 -15.08
N VAL A 4 -69.92 2.48 -14.06
CA VAL A 4 -68.85 3.51 -14.01
C VAL A 4 -67.55 2.82 -13.62
N SER A 5 -66.72 2.55 -14.62
CA SER A 5 -65.38 2.09 -14.42
C SER A 5 -64.53 3.25 -13.87
N ALA A 6 -64.21 3.23 -12.59
CA ALA A 6 -63.26 4.15 -11.99
C ALA A 6 -61.85 3.80 -12.44
N ALA A 7 -61.37 4.47 -13.47
CA ALA A 7 -59.98 4.40 -13.88
C ALA A 7 -59.14 5.07 -12.77
N SER A 8 -58.46 4.25 -11.99
CA SER A 8 -57.46 4.68 -11.05
C SER A 8 -56.31 5.34 -11.83
N ARG A 9 -56.26 6.66 -11.84
CA ARG A 9 -55.16 7.43 -12.39
C ARG A 9 -54.02 7.36 -11.38
N ASN A 10 -53.13 6.41 -11.56
CA ASN A 10 -51.82 6.45 -10.96
C ASN A 10 -51.07 7.66 -11.53
N ALA A 11 -51.14 8.77 -10.83
CA ALA A 11 -50.34 9.96 -11.15
C ALA A 11 -48.86 9.56 -10.95
N PRO A 12 -48.00 9.82 -11.95
CA PRO A 12 -46.55 9.60 -11.77
C PRO A 12 -46.08 10.49 -10.62
N ARG A 13 -45.60 9.85 -9.54
CA ARG A 13 -44.96 10.58 -8.42
C ARG A 13 -43.61 11.06 -8.93
N GLY A 14 -43.51 12.35 -9.20
CA GLY A 14 -42.22 12.99 -9.47
C GLY A 14 -41.37 13.05 -8.19
N PHE A 15 -40.07 12.91 -8.37
CA PHE A 15 -39.10 13.10 -7.29
C PHE A 15 -39.22 14.53 -6.71
N THR A 16 -39.23 14.64 -5.41
CA THR A 16 -39.19 15.95 -4.74
C THR A 16 -37.74 16.45 -4.70
N LEU A 17 -37.59 17.78 -4.74
CA LEU A 17 -36.27 18.42 -4.67
C LEU A 17 -35.53 18.05 -3.38
N ILE A 18 -36.28 17.90 -2.27
CA ILE A 18 -35.72 17.49 -0.98
C ILE A 18 -35.23 16.03 -1.00
N GLU A 19 -35.91 15.15 -1.72
CA GLU A 19 -35.50 13.75 -1.86
C GLU A 19 -34.18 13.65 -2.63
N LEU A 20 -34.01 14.42 -3.71
CA LEU A 20 -32.77 14.50 -4.45
C LEU A 20 -31.64 15.06 -3.57
N LEU A 21 -31.90 16.09 -2.80
CA LEU A 21 -30.91 16.68 -1.90
C LEU A 21 -30.47 15.67 -0.82
N LEU A 22 -31.43 14.93 -0.25
CA LEU A 22 -31.13 13.88 0.73
C LEU A 22 -30.23 12.80 0.15
N VAL A 23 -30.53 12.33 -1.07
CA VAL A 23 -29.71 11.30 -1.76
C VAL A 23 -28.28 11.78 -1.99
N VAL A 24 -28.10 13.03 -2.45
CA VAL A 24 -26.77 13.61 -2.67
C VAL A 24 -25.98 13.69 -1.35
N VAL A 25 -26.61 14.09 -0.26
CA VAL A 25 -25.98 14.15 1.06
C VAL A 25 -25.56 12.75 1.52
N LEU A 26 -26.42 11.75 1.37
CA LEU A 26 -26.09 10.35 1.74
C LEU A 26 -24.93 9.81 0.91
N ILE A 27 -24.90 10.09 -0.39
CA ILE A 27 -23.78 9.67 -1.27
C ILE A 27 -22.48 10.38 -0.85
N ALA A 28 -22.53 11.67 -0.51
CA ALA A 28 -21.38 12.42 -0.07
C ALA A 28 -20.79 11.85 1.24
N ILE A 29 -21.64 11.49 2.20
CA ILE A 29 -21.21 10.86 3.46
C ILE A 29 -20.58 9.49 3.18
N ALA A 30 -21.22 8.65 2.39
CA ALA A 30 -20.72 7.33 2.03
C ALA A 30 -19.36 7.40 1.31
N ALA A 31 -19.22 8.33 0.37
CA ALA A 31 -17.97 8.57 -0.35
C ALA A 31 -16.86 9.06 0.59
N SER A 32 -17.18 9.90 1.57
CA SER A 32 -16.21 10.39 2.55
C SER A 32 -15.66 9.27 3.43
N VAL A 33 -16.52 8.37 3.90
CA VAL A 33 -16.13 7.20 4.71
C VAL A 33 -15.26 6.24 3.89
N ALA A 34 -15.66 5.97 2.64
CA ALA A 34 -14.88 5.10 1.74
C ALA A 34 -13.48 5.67 1.45
N ALA A 35 -13.37 6.98 1.21
CA ALA A 35 -12.10 7.65 0.96
C ALA A 35 -11.15 7.59 2.18
N MET A 36 -11.69 7.61 3.39
CA MET A 36 -10.92 7.52 4.63
C MET A 36 -10.34 6.11 4.85
N SER A 37 -11.14 5.08 4.55
CA SER A 37 -10.72 3.68 4.69
C SER A 37 -9.54 3.31 3.77
N ILE A 38 -9.52 3.79 2.54
CA ILE A 38 -8.43 3.52 1.58
C ILE A 38 -7.10 4.13 2.06
N ARG A 39 -7.13 5.30 2.68
CA ARG A 39 -5.92 5.97 3.18
C ARG A 39 -5.30 5.25 4.38
N ASP A 40 -6.10 4.63 5.21
CA ASP A 40 -5.61 3.91 6.39
C ASP A 40 -4.89 2.62 5.98
N ASP A 41 -5.39 1.90 4.99
CA ASP A 41 -4.74 0.69 4.47
C ASP A 41 -3.36 0.97 3.85
N GLU A 42 -3.21 2.06 3.11
CA GLU A 42 -1.92 2.45 2.54
C GLU A 42 -0.91 2.86 3.62
N ARG A 43 -1.35 3.59 4.63
CA ARG A 43 -0.50 3.98 5.77
C ARG A 43 -0.04 2.78 6.57
N HIS A 44 -0.92 1.81 6.84
CA HIS A 44 -0.55 0.58 7.54
C HIS A 44 0.50 -0.21 6.76
N LYS A 45 0.33 -0.39 5.46
CA LYS A 45 1.32 -1.06 4.61
C LYS A 45 2.68 -0.36 4.63
N LEU A 46 2.70 0.97 4.59
CA LEU A 46 3.93 1.75 4.67
C LEU A 46 4.61 1.60 6.03
N GLN A 47 3.84 1.60 7.13
CA GLN A 47 4.38 1.41 8.48
C GLN A 47 4.95 0.00 8.66
N GLU A 48 4.22 -1.04 8.28
CA GLU A 48 4.69 -2.43 8.33
C GLU A 48 5.98 -2.63 7.53
N GLU A 49 6.05 -2.05 6.34
CA GLU A 49 7.26 -2.15 5.52
C GLU A 49 8.42 -1.35 6.11
N GLY A 50 8.14 -0.18 6.69
CA GLY A 50 9.13 0.64 7.41
C GLY A 50 9.72 -0.11 8.61
N ASP A 51 8.89 -0.75 9.42
CA ASP A 51 9.31 -1.54 10.57
C ASP A 51 10.13 -2.76 10.14
N ARG A 52 9.68 -3.45 9.09
CA ARG A 52 10.38 -4.56 8.49
C ARG A 52 11.75 -4.14 7.96
N LEU A 53 11.80 -3.04 7.22
CA LEU A 53 13.05 -2.52 6.67
C LEU A 53 14.02 -2.12 7.78
N SER A 54 13.53 -1.49 8.84
CA SER A 54 14.37 -1.12 9.98
C SER A 54 14.95 -2.35 10.70
N ALA A 55 14.19 -3.43 10.81
CA ALA A 55 14.65 -4.70 11.37
C ALA A 55 15.73 -5.34 10.48
N LEU A 56 15.53 -5.34 9.17
CA LEU A 56 16.52 -5.84 8.21
C LEU A 56 17.80 -5.02 8.22
N PHE A 57 17.73 -3.70 8.35
CA PHE A 57 18.90 -2.85 8.46
C PHE A 57 19.70 -3.14 9.74
N ARG A 58 19.02 -3.34 10.86
CA ARG A 58 19.68 -3.74 12.13
C ARG A 58 20.36 -5.10 11.98
N MET A 59 19.71 -6.05 11.34
CA MET A 59 20.28 -7.36 11.06
C MET A 59 21.51 -7.25 10.14
N ALA A 60 21.42 -6.50 9.05
CA ALA A 60 22.53 -6.28 8.12
C ALA A 60 23.72 -5.59 8.80
N ALA A 61 23.47 -4.59 9.62
CA ALA A 61 24.52 -3.90 10.39
C ALA A 61 25.20 -4.85 11.40
N SER A 62 24.44 -5.69 12.06
CA SER A 62 24.97 -6.71 12.97
C SER A 62 25.81 -7.72 12.22
N GLU A 63 25.32 -8.22 11.11
CA GLU A 63 26.00 -9.23 10.28
C GLU A 63 27.29 -8.66 9.66
N ALA A 64 27.27 -7.42 9.19
CA ALA A 64 28.46 -6.75 8.67
C ALA A 64 29.55 -6.65 9.72
N ARG A 65 29.20 -6.27 10.96
CA ARG A 65 30.14 -6.17 12.09
C ARG A 65 30.68 -7.53 12.51
N THR A 66 29.82 -8.53 12.67
CA THR A 66 30.21 -9.84 13.17
C THR A 66 30.97 -10.64 12.10
N GLY A 67 30.57 -10.54 10.84
CA GLY A 67 31.18 -11.23 9.71
C GLY A 67 32.40 -10.50 9.13
N GLY A 68 32.66 -9.26 9.53
CA GLY A 68 33.79 -8.46 9.01
C GLY A 68 33.67 -8.13 7.51
N ARG A 69 32.46 -8.18 6.96
CA ARG A 69 32.17 -8.00 5.54
C ARG A 69 31.25 -6.78 5.31
N THR A 70 31.37 -6.21 4.13
CA THR A 70 30.52 -5.09 3.73
C THR A 70 29.31 -5.59 2.99
N LEU A 71 28.11 -5.24 3.48
CA LEU A 71 26.85 -5.52 2.83
C LEU A 71 26.31 -4.26 2.14
N VAL A 72 25.73 -4.45 0.98
CA VAL A 72 25.10 -3.38 0.20
C VAL A 72 23.60 -3.65 0.14
N TRP A 73 22.83 -2.70 0.60
CA TRP A 73 21.40 -2.65 0.31
C TRP A 73 21.17 -1.94 -1.01
N GLU A 74 20.39 -2.53 -1.87
CA GLU A 74 20.01 -1.97 -3.17
C GLU A 74 18.51 -1.98 -3.31
N ALA A 75 17.95 -0.87 -3.79
CA ALA A 75 16.54 -0.75 -4.08
C ALA A 75 16.31 -0.15 -5.46
N ASP A 76 15.31 -0.65 -6.16
CA ASP A 76 14.82 -0.12 -7.43
C ASP A 76 13.27 -0.15 -7.46
N LEU A 77 12.69 0.15 -8.61
CA LEU A 77 11.22 0.17 -8.77
C LEU A 77 10.57 -1.19 -8.53
N ALA A 78 11.28 -2.28 -8.73
CA ALA A 78 10.74 -3.63 -8.58
C ALA A 78 10.81 -4.14 -7.13
N GLY A 79 11.78 -3.63 -6.34
CA GLY A 79 11.97 -4.07 -4.96
C GLY A 79 13.35 -3.75 -4.40
N TYR A 80 13.70 -4.42 -3.32
CA TYR A 80 14.97 -4.22 -2.64
C TYR A 80 15.58 -5.54 -2.15
N GLY A 81 16.85 -5.50 -1.84
CA GLY A 81 17.59 -6.63 -1.30
C GLY A 81 18.97 -6.26 -0.81
N PHE A 82 19.64 -7.21 -0.20
CA PHE A 82 21.01 -7.06 0.29
C PHE A 82 21.94 -8.01 -0.47
N ARG A 83 23.16 -7.58 -0.72
CA ARG A 83 24.22 -8.40 -1.29
C ARG A 83 25.57 -8.07 -0.67
N ALA A 84 26.52 -8.94 -0.83
CA ALA A 84 27.90 -8.64 -0.46
C ALA A 84 28.49 -7.59 -1.41
N ALA A 85 29.29 -6.68 -0.88
CA ALA A 85 29.99 -5.69 -1.70
C ALA A 85 31.05 -6.33 -2.60
N SER A 86 31.69 -7.42 -2.15
CA SER A 86 32.67 -8.21 -2.89
C SER A 86 32.07 -8.93 -4.10
N GLY A 87 30.77 -9.21 -4.09
CA GLY A 87 30.11 -10.06 -5.08
C GLY A 87 30.49 -11.55 -5.02
N ALA A 88 31.34 -11.95 -4.06
CA ALA A 88 31.73 -13.32 -3.85
C ALA A 88 30.62 -14.11 -3.14
N GLU A 89 30.36 -15.35 -3.56
CA GLU A 89 29.36 -16.22 -2.93
C GLU A 89 29.70 -16.56 -1.47
N GLU A 90 31.01 -16.64 -1.14
CA GLU A 90 31.48 -16.88 0.23
C GLU A 90 31.09 -15.77 1.21
N ASP A 91 30.92 -14.55 0.70
CA ASP A 91 30.52 -13.38 1.48
C ASP A 91 29.01 -13.14 1.42
N ALA A 92 28.24 -14.02 0.80
CA ALA A 92 26.80 -13.86 0.69
C ALA A 92 26.14 -13.60 2.06
N PRO A 93 25.20 -12.65 2.16
CA PRO A 93 24.47 -12.45 3.39
C PRO A 93 23.60 -13.67 3.70
N ARG A 94 23.16 -13.77 4.95
CA ARG A 94 22.22 -14.82 5.35
C ARG A 94 21.00 -14.82 4.40
N GLU A 95 20.44 -16.01 4.17
CA GLU A 95 19.31 -16.21 3.26
C GLU A 95 18.18 -15.18 3.46
N GLU A 96 17.90 -14.84 4.72
CA GLU A 96 16.87 -13.85 5.08
C GLU A 96 17.18 -12.46 4.51
N LEU A 97 18.44 -12.04 4.51
CA LEU A 97 18.88 -10.77 3.93
C LEU A 97 19.05 -10.85 2.42
N ALA A 98 19.54 -11.98 1.91
CA ALA A 98 19.78 -12.20 0.49
C ALA A 98 18.49 -12.20 -0.34
N ARG A 99 17.35 -12.53 0.29
CA ARG A 99 16.06 -12.60 -0.39
C ARG A 99 15.63 -11.22 -0.89
N ARG A 100 15.51 -11.08 -2.21
CA ARG A 100 14.95 -9.87 -2.81
C ARG A 100 13.45 -9.79 -2.52
N ARG A 101 12.99 -8.60 -2.11
CA ARG A 101 11.59 -8.33 -1.74
C ARG A 101 11.00 -7.30 -2.68
N ALA A 102 9.78 -7.58 -3.17
CA ALA A 102 9.00 -6.60 -3.90
C ALA A 102 8.38 -5.58 -2.94
N TRP A 103 8.16 -4.37 -3.41
CA TRP A 103 7.42 -3.37 -2.66
C TRP A 103 5.95 -3.80 -2.50
N PRO A 104 5.34 -3.65 -1.33
CA PRO A 104 3.91 -3.93 -1.13
C PRO A 104 2.98 -2.85 -1.70
N PHE A 105 3.55 -1.82 -2.31
CA PHE A 105 2.87 -0.67 -2.91
C PHE A 105 3.54 -0.28 -4.23
N GLU A 106 2.82 0.49 -5.06
CA GLU A 106 3.36 0.99 -6.33
C GLU A 106 4.37 2.11 -6.10
N VAL A 107 5.60 1.91 -6.53
CA VAL A 107 6.66 2.92 -6.50
C VAL A 107 6.72 3.60 -7.87
N ARG A 108 6.30 4.86 -7.93
CA ARG A 108 6.24 5.62 -9.19
C ARG A 108 7.56 6.26 -9.61
N ARG A 109 8.39 6.60 -8.65
CA ARG A 109 9.71 7.19 -8.90
C ARG A 109 10.67 6.79 -7.80
N LEU A 110 11.71 6.10 -8.17
CA LEU A 110 12.84 5.80 -7.31
C LEU A 110 14.08 5.75 -8.19
N ASP A 111 15.03 6.64 -7.94
CA ASP A 111 16.38 6.46 -8.44
C ASP A 111 17.02 5.31 -7.65
N THR A 112 17.88 4.53 -8.32
CA THR A 112 18.55 3.39 -7.65
C THR A 112 19.23 3.87 -6.37
N ALA A 113 18.73 3.40 -5.23
CA ALA A 113 19.27 3.74 -3.93
C ALA A 113 20.21 2.62 -3.46
N ARG A 114 21.36 3.01 -2.92
CA ARG A 114 22.35 2.11 -2.35
C ARG A 114 22.82 2.61 -0.99
N LEU A 115 22.84 1.70 -0.01
CA LEU A 115 23.38 1.96 1.32
C LEU A 115 24.43 0.88 1.64
N LEU A 116 25.54 1.32 2.23
CA LEU A 116 26.65 0.45 2.62
C LEU A 116 26.61 0.22 4.13
N PHE A 117 26.64 -1.03 4.53
CA PHE A 117 26.81 -1.47 5.92
C PHE A 117 28.23 -2.02 6.07
N THR A 118 29.08 -1.23 6.70
CA THR A 118 30.48 -1.55 6.93
C THR A 118 30.72 -1.93 8.38
N ARG A 119 31.90 -2.44 8.65
CA ARG A 119 32.43 -2.82 9.96
C ARG A 119 32.48 -1.65 10.92
#